data_e271bd5472eded7ba1140c1f3698ca9d
#
_entry.id   e271bd5472eded7ba1140c1f3698ca9d
#
_cell.length_a   1.000
_cell.length_b   1.000
_cell.length_c   1.000
_cell.angle_alpha   90.00
_cell.angle_beta   90.00
_cell.angle_gamma   90.00
#
_symmetry.space_group_name_H-M   'P 1'
#
loop_
_entity.id
_entity.type
_entity.pdbx_description
1 polymer ?
#
loop_
_entity_poly.entity_id
_entity_poly.type
_entity_poly.pdbx_seq_one_letter_code
_entity_poly.pdbx_strand_id
1 'polypeptide(L)'
;MRGNAAVFKCIIPSSVEAYITVVSWEKDTVSLVSGSRFLITSTGALYIIDVQNEDGLNNYRCITRHRYTGETRQSNSARLFVSDPANSAPSVLDGFEHRKAMAGQRVELPCKASGHPIPKYRWLKDSVLLEPDSRFRQTIIGLLIESTRPSDSGTYVCEVWNNYGNAEVIGVLHVKQSLKATISPRKVKSSVGSQVSLACSVTGADDPEMSWYRNGEIISPGNNVRIIGIAHENLIMDGMAKSDSGAYQCFVRKDKMSAQDYVQVVLEDGTPKIIPAFSDKVVNPGDPVSLMCNVKGTPLPTITWALDDDPVVKNGNHRISQITISEGNALSYLNITNTQVRDGGVYRCTANNSAGVILYQARINVQQAFGQ
;
A
#
# COMPACT_ATOMS: atom_id res chain seq x y z
N MET A 1 -0.80 7.78 -49.78
CA MET A 1 0.37 7.67 -50.65
C MET A 1 1.19 6.46 -50.25
N ARG A 2 1.71 5.72 -51.23
CA ARG A 2 2.63 4.60 -50.99
C ARG A 2 3.84 5.06 -50.19
N GLY A 3 4.31 4.22 -49.26
CA GLY A 3 5.43 4.53 -48.36
C GLY A 3 5.08 5.40 -47.16
N ASN A 4 3.90 6.01 -47.13
CA ASN A 4 3.42 6.77 -45.96
C ASN A 4 2.68 5.88 -44.96
N ALA A 5 2.15 6.47 -43.90
CA ALA A 5 1.22 5.80 -43.02
C ALA A 5 -0.23 6.08 -43.47
N ALA A 6 -1.14 5.18 -43.07
CA ALA A 6 -2.58 5.38 -43.08
C ALA A 6 -3.15 5.09 -41.69
N VAL A 7 -4.23 5.78 -41.36
CA VAL A 7 -4.89 5.62 -40.04
C VAL A 7 -6.38 5.39 -40.27
N PHE A 8 -6.88 4.28 -39.71
CA PHE A 8 -8.31 4.04 -39.61
C PHE A 8 -8.79 4.25 -38.18
N LYS A 9 -9.86 5.00 -38.04
CA LYS A 9 -10.56 5.17 -36.76
C LYS A 9 -11.94 4.54 -36.82
N CYS A 10 -12.30 3.78 -35.83
CA CYS A 10 -13.64 3.24 -35.67
C CYS A 10 -14.57 4.38 -35.21
N ILE A 11 -15.56 4.74 -36.01
CA ILE A 11 -16.50 5.81 -35.70
C ILE A 11 -17.52 5.29 -34.70
N ILE A 12 -17.44 5.71 -33.45
CA ILE A 12 -18.37 5.38 -32.38
C ILE A 12 -19.12 6.65 -32.01
N PRO A 13 -20.48 6.63 -32.00
CA PRO A 13 -21.25 7.79 -31.60
C PRO A 13 -20.92 8.23 -30.19
N SER A 14 -20.77 9.55 -29.97
CA SER A 14 -20.38 10.14 -28.66
C SER A 14 -21.32 9.74 -27.52
N SER A 15 -22.61 9.52 -27.80
CA SER A 15 -23.60 9.08 -26.82
C SER A 15 -23.33 7.70 -26.20
N VAL A 16 -22.57 6.85 -26.87
CA VAL A 16 -22.26 5.47 -26.42
C VAL A 16 -20.76 5.19 -26.28
N GLU A 17 -19.92 6.16 -26.60
CA GLU A 17 -18.45 6.01 -26.59
C GLU A 17 -17.92 5.54 -25.22
N ALA A 18 -18.51 5.99 -24.11
CA ALA A 18 -18.12 5.60 -22.76
C ALA A 18 -18.32 4.08 -22.49
N TYR A 19 -19.20 3.42 -23.25
CA TYR A 19 -19.59 2.03 -23.05
C TYR A 19 -19.02 1.07 -24.11
N ILE A 20 -18.42 1.59 -25.16
CA ILE A 20 -17.93 0.82 -26.30
C ILE A 20 -16.39 0.88 -26.34
N THR A 21 -15.76 -0.26 -26.56
CA THR A 21 -14.31 -0.35 -26.80
C THR A 21 -14.05 -1.04 -28.12
N VAL A 22 -13.07 -0.56 -28.88
CA VAL A 22 -12.53 -1.28 -30.04
C VAL A 22 -11.63 -2.39 -29.52
N VAL A 23 -11.94 -3.62 -29.86
CA VAL A 23 -11.20 -4.81 -29.36
C VAL A 23 -10.26 -5.40 -30.41
N SER A 24 -10.57 -5.26 -31.69
CA SER A 24 -9.72 -5.75 -32.78
C SER A 24 -10.05 -5.07 -34.11
N TRP A 25 -9.23 -5.33 -35.08
CA TRP A 25 -9.44 -4.97 -36.47
C TRP A 25 -9.28 -6.22 -37.37
N GLU A 26 -10.02 -6.25 -38.43
CA GLU A 26 -9.93 -7.29 -39.47
C GLU A 26 -9.50 -6.69 -40.81
N LYS A 27 -8.66 -7.41 -41.52
CA LYS A 27 -8.32 -7.23 -42.91
C LYS A 27 -9.01 -8.34 -43.69
N ASP A 28 -10.01 -7.99 -44.51
CA ASP A 28 -10.96 -8.91 -45.11
C ASP A 28 -11.69 -9.76 -44.05
N THR A 29 -11.27 -11.00 -43.83
CA THR A 29 -11.83 -11.89 -42.79
C THR A 29 -10.79 -12.30 -41.74
N VAL A 30 -9.56 -11.77 -41.82
CA VAL A 30 -8.46 -12.13 -40.95
C VAL A 30 -8.27 -11.07 -39.87
N SER A 31 -8.26 -11.50 -38.62
CA SER A 31 -7.99 -10.62 -37.50
C SER A 31 -6.56 -10.11 -37.54
N LEU A 32 -6.38 -8.80 -37.42
CA LEU A 32 -5.07 -8.17 -37.41
C LEU A 32 -4.46 -8.24 -35.99
N VAL A 33 -3.18 -8.58 -35.97
CA VAL A 33 -2.35 -8.53 -34.75
C VAL A 33 -1.34 -7.41 -34.90
N SER A 34 -1.16 -6.64 -33.82
CA SER A 34 -0.16 -5.57 -33.78
C SER A 34 1.25 -6.12 -34.06
N GLY A 35 1.95 -5.51 -35.00
CA GLY A 35 3.30 -5.89 -35.46
C GLY A 35 4.00 -4.70 -36.11
N SER A 36 4.97 -4.97 -36.99
CA SER A 36 5.78 -3.92 -37.63
C SER A 36 5.00 -3.02 -38.57
N ARG A 37 4.02 -3.56 -39.29
CA ARG A 37 3.24 -2.81 -40.31
C ARG A 37 1.85 -2.40 -39.85
N PHE A 38 1.22 -3.19 -38.99
CA PHE A 38 -0.12 -2.91 -38.46
C PHE A 38 -0.01 -2.67 -36.96
N LEU A 39 -0.43 -1.47 -36.48
CA LEU A 39 -0.40 -1.13 -35.08
C LEU A 39 -1.81 -0.75 -34.63
N ILE A 40 -2.31 -1.44 -33.62
CA ILE A 40 -3.58 -1.11 -33.00
C ILE A 40 -3.27 -0.37 -31.70
N THR A 41 -3.72 0.89 -31.60
CA THR A 41 -3.47 1.74 -30.45
C THR A 41 -4.37 1.39 -29.27
N SER A 42 -4.03 1.88 -28.09
CA SER A 42 -4.89 1.79 -26.90
C SER A 42 -6.24 2.52 -27.06
N THR A 43 -6.33 3.46 -27.99
CA THR A 43 -7.58 4.15 -28.37
C THR A 43 -8.40 3.38 -29.41
N GLY A 44 -7.89 2.28 -29.92
CA GLY A 44 -8.55 1.46 -30.91
C GLY A 44 -8.34 1.91 -32.36
N ALA A 45 -7.46 2.87 -32.64
CA ALA A 45 -7.11 3.23 -34.00
C ALA A 45 -6.16 2.19 -34.61
N LEU A 46 -6.33 1.88 -35.90
CA LEU A 46 -5.44 1.05 -36.69
C LEU A 46 -4.51 1.91 -37.53
N TYR A 47 -3.20 1.76 -37.34
CA TYR A 47 -2.17 2.38 -38.18
C TYR A 47 -1.61 1.33 -39.12
N ILE A 48 -1.55 1.67 -40.40
CA ILE A 48 -0.84 0.93 -41.43
C ILE A 48 0.42 1.70 -41.77
N ILE A 49 1.57 1.12 -41.48
CA ILE A 49 2.87 1.75 -41.69
C ILE A 49 3.45 1.25 -43.01
N ASP A 50 4.10 2.16 -43.73
CA ASP A 50 4.69 1.86 -45.05
C ASP A 50 3.63 1.25 -46.00
N VAL A 51 2.60 2.03 -46.28
CA VAL A 51 1.47 1.63 -47.14
C VAL A 51 1.95 1.15 -48.49
N GLN A 52 1.51 -0.05 -48.88
CA GLN A 52 1.77 -0.67 -50.15
C GLN A 52 0.52 -0.73 -51.05
N ASN A 53 0.69 -0.92 -52.37
CA ASN A 53 -0.45 -0.99 -53.30
C ASN A 53 -1.46 -2.08 -52.93
N GLU A 54 -0.98 -3.17 -52.38
CA GLU A 54 -1.78 -4.30 -51.91
C GLU A 54 -2.75 -3.95 -50.79
N ASP A 55 -2.40 -2.95 -49.96
CA ASP A 55 -3.26 -2.51 -48.84
C ASP A 55 -4.56 -1.87 -49.36
N GLY A 56 -4.54 -1.32 -50.59
CA GLY A 56 -5.73 -0.76 -51.23
C GLY A 56 -6.70 -1.79 -51.78
N LEU A 57 -6.27 -3.04 -51.90
CA LEU A 57 -7.11 -4.14 -52.42
C LEU A 57 -7.98 -4.80 -51.36
N ASN A 58 -7.72 -4.50 -50.09
CA ASN A 58 -8.34 -5.16 -48.94
C ASN A 58 -9.42 -4.27 -48.28
N ASN A 59 -10.31 -4.94 -47.57
CA ASN A 59 -11.34 -4.29 -46.74
C ASN A 59 -10.91 -4.34 -45.27
N TYR A 60 -11.10 -3.21 -44.57
CA TYR A 60 -10.77 -3.08 -43.16
C TYR A 60 -12.05 -2.87 -42.35
N ARG A 61 -12.19 -3.57 -41.23
CA ARG A 61 -13.31 -3.43 -40.29
C ARG A 61 -12.82 -3.39 -38.87
N CYS A 62 -13.42 -2.56 -38.02
CA CYS A 62 -13.20 -2.63 -36.59
C CYS A 62 -14.26 -3.50 -35.91
N ILE A 63 -13.84 -4.19 -34.87
CA ILE A 63 -14.72 -4.95 -33.98
C ILE A 63 -14.78 -4.22 -32.66
N THR A 64 -15.98 -3.92 -32.24
CA THR A 64 -16.27 -3.22 -30.97
C THR A 64 -16.92 -4.17 -29.99
N ARG A 65 -16.77 -3.87 -28.69
CA ARG A 65 -17.38 -4.62 -27.60
C ARG A 65 -18.04 -3.67 -26.62
N HIS A 66 -19.26 -3.97 -26.23
CA HIS A 66 -19.94 -3.26 -25.15
C HIS A 66 -19.42 -3.72 -23.78
N ARG A 67 -18.99 -2.77 -22.93
CA ARG A 67 -18.27 -3.06 -21.67
C ARG A 67 -19.07 -3.85 -20.65
N TYR A 68 -20.40 -3.65 -20.59
CA TYR A 68 -21.27 -4.29 -19.59
C TYR A 68 -21.91 -5.57 -20.13
N THR A 69 -22.40 -5.57 -21.37
CA THR A 69 -23.10 -6.75 -21.92
C THR A 69 -22.15 -7.75 -22.58
N GLY A 70 -20.92 -7.33 -22.93
CA GLY A 70 -19.97 -8.16 -23.65
C GLY A 70 -20.30 -8.35 -25.14
N GLU A 71 -21.42 -7.81 -25.62
CA GLU A 71 -21.84 -7.91 -27.02
C GLU A 71 -20.80 -7.28 -27.94
N THR A 72 -20.50 -7.96 -29.05
CA THR A 72 -19.56 -7.48 -30.05
C THR A 72 -20.29 -7.11 -31.33
N ARG A 73 -19.81 -6.07 -32.01
CA ARG A 73 -20.32 -5.61 -33.30
C ARG A 73 -19.17 -5.28 -34.24
N GLN A 74 -19.40 -5.52 -35.53
CA GLN A 74 -18.49 -5.16 -36.62
C GLN A 74 -18.94 -3.86 -37.27
N SER A 75 -17.98 -3.02 -37.70
CA SER A 75 -18.25 -1.86 -38.53
C SER A 75 -18.55 -2.26 -39.99
N ASN A 76 -19.06 -1.33 -40.76
CA ASN A 76 -18.98 -1.42 -42.21
C ASN A 76 -17.53 -1.50 -42.65
N SER A 77 -17.29 -2.06 -43.86
CA SER A 77 -15.95 -2.16 -44.43
C SER A 77 -15.49 -0.77 -44.96
N ALA A 78 -14.21 -0.48 -44.73
CA ALA A 78 -13.51 0.65 -45.32
C ALA A 78 -12.39 0.16 -46.23
N ARG A 79 -12.09 0.92 -47.27
CA ARG A 79 -10.95 0.68 -48.16
C ARG A 79 -9.97 1.81 -48.14
N LEU A 80 -8.71 1.50 -48.38
CA LEU A 80 -7.64 2.48 -48.50
C LEU A 80 -7.40 2.82 -49.97
N PHE A 81 -7.45 4.10 -50.32
CA PHE A 81 -6.99 4.54 -51.66
C PHE A 81 -5.49 4.80 -51.61
N VAL A 82 -4.72 4.01 -52.37
CA VAL A 82 -3.29 4.14 -52.46
C VAL A 82 -2.92 4.86 -53.75
N SER A 83 -2.20 5.96 -53.64
CA SER A 83 -1.65 6.71 -54.76
C SER A 83 -0.13 6.65 -54.76
N ASP A 84 0.48 6.88 -55.91
CA ASP A 84 1.92 7.04 -56.01
C ASP A 84 2.40 8.28 -55.22
N PRO A 85 3.65 8.25 -54.71
CA PRO A 85 4.23 9.40 -54.03
C PRO A 85 4.28 10.62 -54.93
N ALA A 86 3.73 11.73 -54.48
CA ALA A 86 3.83 13.03 -55.12
C ALA A 86 4.25 14.06 -54.10
N ASN A 87 5.12 14.99 -54.50
CA ASN A 87 5.60 16.06 -53.65
C ASN A 87 4.44 16.82 -53.03
N SER A 88 4.37 16.83 -51.67
CA SER A 88 3.29 17.45 -50.95
C SER A 88 3.74 17.86 -49.55
N ALA A 89 3.15 18.96 -49.07
CA ALA A 89 3.28 19.36 -47.70
C ALA A 89 2.69 18.28 -46.73
N PRO A 90 3.10 18.26 -45.48
CA PRO A 90 2.51 17.38 -44.48
C PRO A 90 1.01 17.62 -44.31
N SER A 91 0.23 16.53 -44.22
CA SER A 91 -1.18 16.50 -43.87
C SER A 91 -1.38 15.62 -42.66
N VAL A 92 -1.96 16.16 -41.60
CA VAL A 92 -2.20 15.43 -40.35
C VAL A 92 -3.23 14.32 -40.57
N LEU A 93 -2.87 13.09 -40.23
CA LEU A 93 -3.74 11.91 -40.26
C LEU A 93 -4.34 11.60 -38.89
N ASP A 94 -3.58 11.84 -37.83
CA ASP A 94 -4.01 11.61 -36.46
C ASP A 94 -3.31 12.56 -35.50
N GLY A 95 -4.05 12.96 -34.44
CA GLY A 95 -3.62 13.85 -33.39
C GLY A 95 -4.53 13.74 -32.18
N PHE A 96 -4.31 14.60 -31.21
CA PHE A 96 -5.14 14.70 -30.00
C PHE A 96 -5.44 16.16 -29.67
N GLU A 97 -6.58 16.41 -29.06
CA GLU A 97 -6.97 17.73 -28.53
C GLU A 97 -6.85 17.75 -27.00
N HIS A 98 -7.46 16.78 -26.35
CA HIS A 98 -7.47 16.64 -24.90
C HIS A 98 -7.17 15.22 -24.48
N ARG A 99 -6.21 15.08 -23.57
CA ARG A 99 -5.87 13.78 -22.96
C ARG A 99 -5.90 13.88 -21.43
N LYS A 100 -6.57 12.94 -20.78
CA LYS A 100 -6.57 12.81 -19.33
C LYS A 100 -5.83 11.53 -18.94
N ALA A 101 -4.99 11.61 -17.90
CA ALA A 101 -4.27 10.49 -17.34
C ALA A 101 -4.21 10.58 -15.83
N MET A 102 -3.94 9.45 -15.17
CA MET A 102 -3.57 9.42 -13.76
C MET A 102 -2.05 9.36 -13.65
N ALA A 103 -1.49 9.98 -12.62
CA ALA A 103 -0.07 9.92 -12.34
C ALA A 103 0.40 8.45 -12.25
N GLY A 104 1.57 8.16 -12.82
CA GLY A 104 2.12 6.82 -12.95
C GLY A 104 1.67 6.05 -14.19
N GLN A 105 0.66 6.51 -14.92
CA GLN A 105 0.22 5.84 -16.14
C GLN A 105 1.17 6.12 -17.30
N ARG A 106 1.24 5.17 -18.22
CA ARG A 106 1.86 5.33 -19.54
C ARG A 106 0.85 6.01 -20.48
N VAL A 107 1.27 7.08 -21.13
CA VAL A 107 0.41 7.85 -22.06
C VAL A 107 1.12 8.02 -23.40
N GLU A 108 0.38 7.78 -24.48
CA GLU A 108 0.82 8.08 -25.83
C GLU A 108 -0.03 9.21 -26.40
N LEU A 109 0.66 10.26 -26.89
CA LEU A 109 0.06 11.42 -27.54
C LEU A 109 0.26 11.22 -29.06
N PRO A 110 -0.80 10.92 -29.81
CA PRO A 110 -0.68 10.64 -31.24
C PRO A 110 -0.35 11.93 -32.02
N CYS A 111 0.55 11.78 -32.97
CA CYS A 111 0.85 12.78 -33.98
C CYS A 111 1.38 12.06 -35.20
N LYS A 112 0.53 11.89 -36.21
CA LYS A 112 0.88 11.24 -37.45
C LYS A 112 0.44 12.08 -38.64
N ALA A 113 1.33 12.22 -39.60
CA ALA A 113 1.07 12.93 -40.85
C ALA A 113 1.54 12.13 -42.05
N SER A 114 0.94 12.39 -43.19
CA SER A 114 1.41 11.95 -44.50
C SER A 114 2.01 13.13 -45.25
N GLY A 115 2.93 12.87 -46.16
CA GLY A 115 3.58 13.89 -46.99
C GLY A 115 4.74 13.27 -47.76
N HIS A 116 5.19 13.98 -48.83
CA HIS A 116 6.35 13.53 -49.57
C HIS A 116 7.28 14.72 -49.86
N PRO A 117 8.54 14.67 -49.48
CA PRO A 117 9.24 13.62 -48.70
C PRO A 117 8.58 13.36 -47.34
N ILE A 118 8.86 12.15 -46.78
CA ILE A 118 8.30 11.72 -45.48
C ILE A 118 8.57 12.79 -44.43
N PRO A 119 7.54 13.26 -43.70
CA PRO A 119 7.69 14.33 -42.75
C PRO A 119 8.60 14.02 -41.55
N LYS A 120 9.26 15.04 -41.06
CA LYS A 120 10.00 15.04 -39.78
C LYS A 120 9.13 15.57 -38.68
N TYR A 121 9.44 15.23 -37.40
CA TYR A 121 8.63 15.55 -36.23
C TYR A 121 9.52 16.11 -35.12
N ARG A 122 8.99 17.09 -34.36
CA ARG A 122 9.53 17.48 -33.05
C ARG A 122 8.38 17.87 -32.11
N TRP A 123 8.68 17.81 -30.83
CA TRP A 123 7.68 18.06 -29.79
C TRP A 123 8.08 19.26 -28.92
N LEU A 124 7.09 20.09 -28.59
CA LEU A 124 7.23 21.14 -27.58
C LEU A 124 6.24 20.88 -26.47
N LYS A 125 6.63 21.24 -25.24
CA LYS A 125 5.74 21.29 -24.08
C LYS A 125 5.76 22.72 -23.54
N ASP A 126 4.59 23.34 -23.42
CA ASP A 126 4.43 24.72 -22.97
C ASP A 126 5.41 25.70 -23.68
N SER A 127 5.53 25.52 -25.01
CA SER A 127 6.41 26.28 -25.91
C SER A 127 7.93 25.97 -25.75
N VAL A 128 8.33 25.03 -24.91
CA VAL A 128 9.72 24.61 -24.73
C VAL A 128 9.97 23.31 -25.49
N LEU A 129 11.08 23.26 -26.24
CA LEU A 129 11.46 22.07 -26.97
C LEU A 129 11.64 20.88 -26.01
N LEU A 130 10.99 19.78 -26.30
CA LEU A 130 11.05 18.56 -25.51
C LEU A 130 12.17 17.66 -26.06
N GLU A 131 13.23 17.51 -25.27
CA GLU A 131 14.31 16.57 -25.57
C GLU A 131 13.92 15.15 -25.16
N PRO A 132 14.14 14.14 -26.03
CA PRO A 132 13.90 12.75 -25.68
C PRO A 132 14.77 12.30 -24.50
N ASP A 133 14.16 11.62 -23.54
CA ASP A 133 14.82 11.03 -22.38
C ASP A 133 14.26 9.63 -22.06
N SER A 134 14.54 9.10 -20.89
CA SER A 134 14.02 7.80 -20.43
C SER A 134 12.49 7.78 -20.28
N ARG A 135 11.85 8.92 -20.07
CA ARG A 135 10.39 9.07 -19.88
C ARG A 135 9.67 9.55 -21.14
N PHE A 136 10.29 10.41 -21.93
CA PHE A 136 9.72 10.98 -23.14
C PHE A 136 10.40 10.38 -24.37
N ARG A 137 9.67 9.58 -25.12
CA ARG A 137 10.20 8.89 -26.30
C ARG A 137 9.35 9.13 -27.54
N GLN A 138 10.00 9.49 -28.64
CA GLN A 138 9.36 9.51 -29.95
C GLN A 138 9.06 8.08 -30.38
N THR A 139 7.81 7.81 -30.75
CA THR A 139 7.36 6.52 -31.32
C THR A 139 6.91 6.71 -32.77
N ILE A 140 6.52 5.60 -33.42
CA ILE A 140 5.94 5.64 -34.77
C ILE A 140 4.58 6.35 -34.75
N ILE A 141 3.85 6.33 -33.64
CA ILE A 141 2.52 6.90 -33.48
C ILE A 141 2.60 8.39 -33.04
N GLY A 142 3.56 8.71 -32.17
CA GLY A 142 3.67 10.06 -31.60
C GLY A 142 4.64 10.12 -30.42
N LEU A 143 4.29 10.85 -29.37
CA LEU A 143 5.08 10.98 -28.14
C LEU A 143 4.56 10.03 -27.07
N LEU A 144 5.45 9.17 -26.58
CA LEU A 144 5.20 8.30 -25.46
C LEU A 144 5.77 8.91 -24.18
N ILE A 145 4.94 9.01 -23.15
CA ILE A 145 5.31 9.44 -21.81
C ILE A 145 5.18 8.25 -20.87
N GLU A 146 6.31 7.74 -20.38
CA GLU A 146 6.34 6.67 -19.39
C GLU A 146 6.13 7.26 -17.99
N SER A 147 5.29 6.62 -17.17
CA SER A 147 5.04 7.02 -15.77
C SER A 147 4.77 8.52 -15.59
N THR A 148 3.63 8.97 -16.10
CA THR A 148 3.20 10.38 -16.06
C THR A 148 3.21 10.96 -14.64
N ARG A 149 3.54 12.26 -14.54
CA ARG A 149 3.54 13.05 -13.30
C ARG A 149 2.59 14.24 -13.43
N PRO A 150 2.08 14.80 -12.34
CA PRO A 150 1.26 16.03 -12.41
C PRO A 150 1.95 17.17 -13.17
N SER A 151 3.28 17.28 -13.05
CA SER A 151 4.12 18.26 -13.77
C SER A 151 4.17 18.05 -15.29
N ASP A 152 3.72 16.89 -15.79
CA ASP A 152 3.60 16.63 -17.21
C ASP A 152 2.29 17.22 -17.80
N SER A 153 1.38 17.73 -16.97
CA SER A 153 0.23 18.49 -17.45
C SER A 153 0.72 19.74 -18.19
N GLY A 154 0.05 20.05 -19.29
CA GLY A 154 0.41 21.22 -20.09
C GLY A 154 -0.03 21.08 -21.54
N THR A 155 0.34 22.07 -22.34
CA THR A 155 0.08 22.10 -23.78
C THR A 155 1.25 21.46 -24.52
N TYR A 156 0.94 20.47 -25.35
CA TYR A 156 1.91 19.80 -26.21
C TYR A 156 1.65 20.19 -27.66
N VAL A 157 2.73 20.54 -28.35
CA VAL A 157 2.71 20.84 -29.79
C VAL A 157 3.62 19.86 -30.49
N CYS A 158 3.07 19.13 -31.46
CA CYS A 158 3.82 18.32 -32.39
C CYS A 158 3.96 19.11 -33.69
N GLU A 159 5.15 19.56 -34.01
CA GLU A 159 5.44 20.18 -35.28
C GLU A 159 5.89 19.14 -36.30
N VAL A 160 5.33 19.22 -37.48
CA VAL A 160 5.57 18.27 -38.59
C VAL A 160 5.96 19.05 -39.82
N TRP A 161 7.08 18.72 -40.49
CA TRP A 161 7.54 19.46 -41.65
C TRP A 161 8.25 18.60 -42.68
N ASN A 162 8.27 19.09 -43.89
CA ASN A 162 9.13 18.64 -45.00
C ASN A 162 9.51 19.86 -45.86
N ASN A 163 10.14 19.62 -47.00
CA ASN A 163 10.59 20.69 -47.89
C ASN A 163 9.43 21.46 -48.60
N TYR A 164 8.19 20.98 -48.47
CA TYR A 164 7.02 21.56 -49.14
C TYR A 164 6.06 22.25 -48.17
N GLY A 165 6.32 22.20 -46.87
CA GLY A 165 5.52 22.88 -45.90
C GLY A 165 5.59 22.28 -44.50
N ASN A 166 4.72 22.79 -43.61
CA ASN A 166 4.60 22.33 -42.23
C ASN A 166 3.12 22.16 -41.87
N ALA A 167 2.92 21.40 -40.81
CA ALA A 167 1.65 21.19 -40.11
C ALA A 167 1.93 21.05 -38.64
N GLU A 168 0.94 21.21 -37.78
CA GLU A 168 1.07 21.01 -36.33
C GLU A 168 -0.15 20.31 -35.74
N VAL A 169 0.07 19.61 -34.64
CA VAL A 169 -0.97 19.08 -33.77
C VAL A 169 -0.79 19.70 -32.40
N ILE A 170 -1.82 20.37 -31.90
CA ILE A 170 -1.83 21.02 -30.59
C ILE A 170 -2.83 20.27 -29.72
N GLY A 171 -2.42 19.89 -28.50
CA GLY A 171 -3.32 19.24 -27.56
C GLY A 171 -2.89 19.47 -26.12
N VAL A 172 -3.82 19.25 -25.19
CA VAL A 172 -3.61 19.44 -23.76
C VAL A 172 -3.62 18.08 -23.05
N LEU A 173 -2.56 17.81 -22.29
CA LEU A 173 -2.49 16.68 -21.36
C LEU A 173 -2.84 17.15 -19.95
N HIS A 174 -3.79 16.48 -19.33
CA HIS A 174 -4.17 16.66 -17.94
C HIS A 174 -3.79 15.40 -17.13
N VAL A 175 -2.80 15.49 -16.25
CA VAL A 175 -2.40 14.40 -15.35
C VAL A 175 -2.97 14.67 -13.97
N LYS A 176 -3.88 13.80 -13.51
CA LYS A 176 -4.43 13.81 -12.16
C LYS A 176 -3.59 12.95 -11.25
N GLN A 177 -3.38 13.41 -10.03
CA GLN A 177 -2.77 12.60 -8.98
C GLN A 177 -3.87 11.87 -8.20
N SER A 178 -3.63 10.59 -7.84
CA SER A 178 -4.52 9.86 -6.94
C SER A 178 -4.03 10.02 -5.51
N LEU A 179 -4.94 10.37 -4.61
CA LEU A 179 -4.68 10.33 -3.18
C LEU A 179 -4.62 8.88 -2.71
N LYS A 180 -3.62 8.53 -1.89
CA LYS A 180 -3.49 7.20 -1.30
C LYS A 180 -3.08 7.33 0.16
N ALA A 181 -3.77 6.60 1.03
CA ALA A 181 -3.42 6.44 2.44
C ALA A 181 -2.82 5.04 2.67
N THR A 182 -1.93 4.92 3.65
CA THR A 182 -1.33 3.65 4.05
C THR A 182 -1.01 3.66 5.53
N ILE A 183 -1.61 2.72 6.30
CA ILE A 183 -1.35 2.56 7.73
C ILE A 183 -0.18 1.61 7.98
N SER A 184 0.65 1.96 8.95
CA SER A 184 1.73 1.12 9.48
C SER A 184 1.63 1.09 11.02
N PRO A 185 1.86 -0.07 11.65
CA PRO A 185 2.05 -1.40 11.06
C PRO A 185 0.77 -2.00 10.46
N ARG A 186 0.92 -2.95 9.55
CA ARG A 186 -0.20 -3.64 8.87
C ARG A 186 -0.96 -4.64 9.72
N LYS A 187 -0.38 -5.11 10.80
CA LYS A 187 -0.97 -6.03 11.78
C LYS A 187 -0.54 -5.59 13.16
N VAL A 188 -1.49 -5.49 14.07
CA VAL A 188 -1.24 -5.13 15.46
C VAL A 188 -1.85 -6.18 16.36
N LYS A 189 -0.96 -6.88 17.07
CA LYS A 189 -1.31 -7.71 18.23
C LYS A 189 -0.57 -7.15 19.43
N SER A 190 -1.28 -6.84 20.48
CA SER A 190 -0.72 -6.25 21.68
C SER A 190 -1.45 -6.76 22.91
N SER A 191 -0.99 -6.38 24.09
CA SER A 191 -1.61 -6.80 25.34
C SER A 191 -2.44 -5.68 25.94
N VAL A 192 -3.45 -6.06 26.72
CA VAL A 192 -4.19 -5.11 27.57
C VAL A 192 -3.21 -4.33 28.43
N GLY A 193 -3.42 -3.03 28.56
CA GLY A 193 -2.56 -2.10 29.31
C GLY A 193 -1.33 -1.59 28.54
N SER A 194 -1.05 -2.09 27.34
CA SER A 194 0.07 -1.61 26.53
C SER A 194 -0.26 -0.34 25.75
N GLN A 195 0.78 0.26 25.16
CA GLN A 195 0.65 1.35 24.20
C GLN A 195 0.59 0.77 22.78
N VAL A 196 -0.30 1.32 21.95
CA VAL A 196 -0.36 1.06 20.50
C VAL A 196 -0.15 2.35 19.75
N SER A 197 0.74 2.32 18.76
CA SER A 197 1.01 3.44 17.86
C SER A 197 0.74 3.05 16.43
N LEU A 198 -0.04 3.86 15.71
CA LEU A 198 -0.37 3.71 14.31
C LEU A 198 0.07 4.97 13.56
N ALA A 199 0.74 4.78 12.42
CA ALA A 199 1.12 5.88 11.53
C ALA A 199 0.39 5.75 10.18
N CYS A 200 -0.16 6.85 9.68
CA CYS A 200 -0.81 6.92 8.38
C CYS A 200 0.05 7.77 7.43
N SER A 201 0.63 7.15 6.43
CA SER A 201 1.36 7.85 5.37
C SER A 201 0.44 8.16 4.19
N VAL A 202 0.60 9.34 3.61
CA VAL A 202 -0.21 9.81 2.48
C VAL A 202 0.70 10.09 1.29
N THR A 203 0.23 9.71 0.12
CA THR A 203 0.84 10.11 -1.15
C THR A 203 -0.22 10.69 -2.06
N GLY A 204 0.14 11.68 -2.86
CA GLY A 204 -0.76 12.26 -3.84
C GLY A 204 -1.36 13.60 -3.46
N ALA A 205 -1.04 14.14 -2.30
CA ALA A 205 -1.37 15.51 -1.92
C ALA A 205 -0.37 16.04 -0.89
N ASP A 206 -0.11 17.34 -0.95
CA ASP A 206 0.57 18.07 0.09
C ASP A 206 -0.49 18.61 1.06
N ASP A 207 -0.19 18.54 2.37
CA ASP A 207 -1.03 19.03 3.44
C ASP A 207 -2.51 18.53 3.37
N PRO A 208 -2.74 17.21 3.48
CA PRO A 208 -4.08 16.62 3.49
C PRO A 208 -4.74 16.75 4.86
N GLU A 209 -6.06 16.83 4.90
CA GLU A 209 -6.86 16.68 6.12
C GLU A 209 -6.92 15.19 6.50
N MET A 210 -6.60 14.85 7.75
CA MET A 210 -6.62 13.47 8.23
C MET A 210 -7.50 13.31 9.44
N SER A 211 -8.20 12.19 9.50
CA SER A 211 -9.07 11.81 10.62
C SER A 211 -8.93 10.32 10.90
N TRP A 212 -8.97 9.97 12.19
CA TRP A 212 -8.90 8.59 12.64
C TRP A 212 -10.28 8.10 13.11
N TYR A 213 -10.59 6.86 12.79
CA TYR A 213 -11.82 6.18 13.16
C TYR A 213 -11.54 4.85 13.83
N ARG A 214 -12.40 4.44 14.75
CA ARG A 214 -12.44 3.10 15.34
C ARG A 214 -13.84 2.51 15.11
N ASN A 215 -13.91 1.39 14.41
CA ASN A 215 -15.18 0.72 14.09
C ASN A 215 -16.24 1.66 13.46
N GLY A 216 -15.80 2.66 12.71
CA GLY A 216 -16.65 3.66 12.04
C GLY A 216 -16.94 4.91 12.87
N GLU A 217 -16.52 4.98 14.14
CA GLU A 217 -16.66 6.17 14.99
C GLU A 217 -15.38 6.99 15.00
N ILE A 218 -15.51 8.32 14.95
CA ILE A 218 -14.36 9.23 14.94
C ILE A 218 -13.62 9.17 16.27
N ILE A 219 -12.30 9.11 16.21
CA ILE A 219 -11.43 9.16 17.38
C ILE A 219 -11.07 10.62 17.68
N SER A 220 -11.37 11.07 18.89
CA SER A 220 -10.96 12.40 19.37
C SER A 220 -9.81 12.27 20.38
N PRO A 221 -8.87 13.22 20.40
CA PRO A 221 -7.84 13.28 21.45
C PRO A 221 -8.43 13.31 22.85
N GLY A 222 -7.81 12.61 23.79
CA GLY A 222 -8.23 12.51 25.19
C GLY A 222 -7.09 12.04 26.09
N ASN A 223 -7.40 11.65 27.33
CA ASN A 223 -6.38 11.30 28.34
C ASN A 223 -5.45 10.17 27.87
N ASN A 224 -6.00 9.17 27.17
CA ASN A 224 -5.26 7.98 26.72
C ASN A 224 -5.04 7.95 25.20
N VAL A 225 -5.47 8.99 24.48
CA VAL A 225 -5.40 9.04 23.02
C VAL A 225 -4.76 10.35 22.59
N ARG A 226 -3.66 10.24 21.86
CA ARG A 226 -2.93 11.37 21.29
C ARG A 226 -2.89 11.23 19.78
N ILE A 227 -3.26 12.29 19.09
CA ILE A 227 -3.12 12.41 17.65
C ILE A 227 -2.06 13.48 17.41
N ILE A 228 -0.94 13.11 16.81
CA ILE A 228 0.23 13.98 16.66
C ILE A 228 0.73 13.98 15.22
N GLY A 229 1.57 14.99 14.93
CA GLY A 229 2.07 15.26 13.59
C GLY A 229 1.39 16.47 12.95
N ILE A 230 2.01 17.06 11.93
CA ILE A 230 1.52 18.28 11.25
C ILE A 230 0.16 18.03 10.60
N ALA A 231 -0.02 16.86 10.00
CA ALA A 231 -1.26 16.43 9.35
C ALA A 231 -2.07 15.44 10.21
N HIS A 232 -1.78 15.30 11.52
CA HIS A 232 -2.41 14.33 12.41
C HIS A 232 -2.18 12.86 12.00
N GLU A 233 -1.02 12.59 11.43
CA GLU A 233 -0.67 11.30 10.81
C GLU A 233 -0.39 10.19 11.80
N ASN A 234 -0.14 10.50 13.09
CA ASN A 234 0.19 9.50 14.09
C ASN A 234 -0.90 9.43 15.19
N LEU A 235 -1.46 8.24 15.39
CA LEU A 235 -2.38 7.90 16.46
C LEU A 235 -1.65 7.08 17.52
N ILE A 236 -1.57 7.59 18.76
CA ILE A 236 -0.95 6.92 19.89
C ILE A 236 -2.01 6.70 20.96
N MET A 237 -2.15 5.47 21.40
CA MET A 237 -3.13 5.04 22.40
C MET A 237 -2.43 4.36 23.56
N ASP A 238 -2.58 4.88 24.75
CA ASP A 238 -1.95 4.39 25.98
C ASP A 238 -2.93 3.56 26.81
N GLY A 239 -2.42 2.55 27.55
CA GLY A 239 -3.20 1.79 28.52
C GLY A 239 -4.44 1.11 27.94
N MET A 240 -4.36 0.57 26.75
CA MET A 240 -5.50 0.03 25.99
C MET A 240 -6.22 -1.09 26.74
N ALA A 241 -7.54 -1.02 26.81
CA ALA A 241 -8.43 -2.06 27.34
C ALA A 241 -8.83 -3.06 26.22
N LYS A 242 -9.29 -4.25 26.62
CA LYS A 242 -9.74 -5.28 25.65
C LYS A 242 -10.86 -4.77 24.73
N SER A 243 -11.72 -3.87 25.23
CA SER A 243 -12.76 -3.17 24.47
C SER A 243 -12.23 -2.28 23.36
N ASP A 244 -10.93 -1.92 23.40
CA ASP A 244 -10.31 -1.09 22.37
C ASP A 244 -9.82 -1.91 21.15
N SER A 245 -9.93 -3.24 21.21
CA SER A 245 -9.76 -4.07 20.01
C SER A 245 -10.77 -3.65 18.95
N GLY A 246 -10.31 -3.59 17.69
CA GLY A 246 -11.19 -3.19 16.60
C GLY A 246 -10.46 -2.82 15.34
N ALA A 247 -11.22 -2.38 14.33
CA ALA A 247 -10.71 -1.84 13.09
C ALA A 247 -10.41 -0.34 13.26
N TYR A 248 -9.15 0.03 13.13
CA TYR A 248 -8.70 1.41 13.12
C TYR A 248 -8.46 1.87 11.69
N GLN A 249 -9.00 3.01 11.35
CA GLN A 249 -9.04 3.53 9.99
C GLN A 249 -8.51 4.96 9.96
N CYS A 250 -7.60 5.21 9.03
CA CYS A 250 -7.15 6.54 8.66
C CYS A 250 -7.94 6.97 7.42
N PHE A 251 -8.67 8.05 7.53
CA PHE A 251 -9.38 8.71 6.44
C PHE A 251 -8.66 10.01 6.09
N VAL A 252 -8.37 10.18 4.81
CA VAL A 252 -7.60 11.29 4.28
C VAL A 252 -8.41 12.00 3.23
N ARG A 253 -8.44 13.33 3.29
CA ARG A 253 -9.18 14.18 2.36
C ARG A 253 -8.30 15.33 1.86
N LYS A 254 -8.42 15.64 0.58
CA LYS A 254 -7.88 16.86 -0.04
C LYS A 254 -8.78 17.27 -1.19
N ASP A 255 -9.36 18.48 -1.11
CA ASP A 255 -10.33 18.99 -2.09
C ASP A 255 -11.48 18.01 -2.35
N LYS A 256 -11.58 17.49 -3.59
CA LYS A 256 -12.58 16.49 -4.00
C LYS A 256 -12.06 15.05 -3.96
N MET A 257 -10.82 14.85 -3.51
CA MET A 257 -10.21 13.52 -3.39
C MET A 257 -10.31 13.02 -1.96
N SER A 258 -10.50 11.73 -1.81
CA SER A 258 -10.38 11.03 -0.52
C SER A 258 -9.69 9.71 -0.69
N ALA A 259 -9.02 9.26 0.36
CA ALA A 259 -8.42 7.94 0.46
C ALA A 259 -8.53 7.45 1.89
N GLN A 260 -8.47 6.16 2.06
CA GLN A 260 -8.52 5.53 3.38
C GLN A 260 -7.73 4.24 3.40
N ASP A 261 -7.29 3.87 4.58
CA ASP A 261 -6.70 2.57 4.87
C ASP A 261 -7.11 2.13 6.27
N TYR A 262 -7.01 0.85 6.57
CA TYR A 262 -7.38 0.33 7.88
C TYR A 262 -6.42 -0.75 8.37
N VAL A 263 -6.39 -0.94 9.69
CA VAL A 263 -5.66 -2.00 10.37
C VAL A 263 -6.51 -2.60 11.47
N GLN A 264 -6.46 -3.92 11.63
CA GLN A 264 -7.08 -4.61 12.75
C GLN A 264 -6.13 -4.62 13.94
N VAL A 265 -6.57 -4.02 15.05
CA VAL A 265 -5.89 -4.09 16.34
C VAL A 265 -6.54 -5.17 17.19
N VAL A 266 -5.75 -6.17 17.59
CA VAL A 266 -6.20 -7.27 18.46
C VAL A 266 -5.45 -7.17 19.77
N LEU A 267 -6.19 -7.02 20.88
CA LEU A 267 -5.63 -6.98 22.22
C LEU A 267 -5.85 -8.31 22.90
N GLU A 268 -4.77 -8.97 23.28
CA GLU A 268 -4.76 -10.25 24.00
C GLU A 268 -4.73 -9.98 25.50
N ASP A 269 -5.27 -10.92 26.28
CA ASP A 269 -5.18 -10.87 27.73
C ASP A 269 -3.72 -11.03 28.14
N GLY A 270 -3.16 -9.99 28.72
CA GLY A 270 -1.78 -9.93 29.19
C GLY A 270 -1.61 -10.22 30.68
N THR A 271 -2.69 -10.65 31.37
CA THR A 271 -2.62 -10.95 32.82
C THR A 271 -1.52 -11.98 33.13
N PRO A 272 -0.82 -11.82 34.27
CA PRO A 272 0.19 -12.76 34.66
C PRO A 272 -0.39 -14.16 34.86
N LYS A 273 0.34 -15.17 34.42
CA LYS A 273 0.04 -16.60 34.66
C LYS A 273 1.26 -17.26 35.29
N ILE A 274 1.05 -17.91 36.42
CA ILE A 274 2.11 -18.68 37.06
C ILE A 274 2.19 -20.05 36.39
N ILE A 275 3.38 -20.37 35.85
CA ILE A 275 3.77 -21.69 35.34
C ILE A 275 4.32 -22.47 36.55
N PRO A 276 4.38 -23.81 36.55
CA PRO A 276 4.70 -24.58 37.76
C PRO A 276 5.72 -23.89 38.66
N ALA A 277 5.31 -23.62 39.88
CA ALA A 277 6.09 -22.97 40.93
C ALA A 277 6.57 -24.03 41.96
N PHE A 278 7.11 -23.55 43.06
CA PHE A 278 7.50 -24.41 44.21
C PHE A 278 6.28 -25.13 44.82
N SER A 279 6.51 -26.21 45.50
CA SER A 279 5.49 -27.00 46.23
C SER A 279 5.79 -27.02 47.73
N ASP A 280 4.84 -27.52 48.50
CA ASP A 280 5.05 -27.81 49.92
C ASP A 280 6.29 -28.64 50.15
N LYS A 281 7.08 -28.27 51.13
CA LYS A 281 8.32 -28.96 51.48
C LYS A 281 8.45 -29.09 53.00
N VAL A 282 9.10 -30.21 53.41
CA VAL A 282 9.58 -30.41 54.75
C VAL A 282 11.10 -30.37 54.71
N VAL A 283 11.73 -29.56 55.53
CA VAL A 283 13.16 -29.32 55.57
C VAL A 283 13.67 -29.34 57.01
N ASN A 284 14.95 -29.68 57.17
CA ASN A 284 15.56 -29.61 58.50
C ASN A 284 16.20 -28.22 58.75
N PRO A 285 16.33 -27.79 60.01
CA PRO A 285 17.12 -26.61 60.34
C PRO A 285 18.57 -26.78 59.79
N GLY A 286 19.05 -25.70 59.15
CA GLY A 286 20.38 -25.70 58.50
C GLY A 286 20.38 -26.04 57.03
N ASP A 287 19.38 -26.74 56.50
CA ASP A 287 19.29 -27.08 55.09
C ASP A 287 19.04 -25.84 54.23
N PRO A 288 19.65 -25.76 53.06
CA PRO A 288 19.32 -24.69 52.11
C PRO A 288 18.01 -24.97 51.39
N VAL A 289 17.21 -23.93 51.17
CA VAL A 289 15.95 -24.00 50.42
C VAL A 289 15.96 -23.02 49.24
N SER A 290 15.57 -23.52 48.08
CA SER A 290 15.33 -22.69 46.90
C SER A 290 13.88 -22.82 46.47
N LEU A 291 13.19 -21.67 46.41
CA LEU A 291 11.81 -21.53 45.89
C LEU A 291 11.88 -20.83 44.54
N MET A 292 11.17 -21.35 43.56
CA MET A 292 11.14 -20.83 42.20
C MET A 292 9.73 -20.38 41.83
N CYS A 293 9.59 -19.20 41.29
CA CYS A 293 8.34 -18.65 40.75
C CYS A 293 8.55 -18.27 39.30
N ASN A 294 7.93 -19.00 38.38
CA ASN A 294 7.99 -18.75 36.95
C ASN A 294 6.67 -18.14 36.49
N VAL A 295 6.73 -16.97 35.85
CA VAL A 295 5.54 -16.18 35.50
C VAL A 295 5.61 -15.72 34.05
N LYS A 296 4.51 -15.87 33.33
CA LYS A 296 4.32 -15.34 31.99
C LYS A 296 3.23 -14.29 32.01
N GLY A 297 3.48 -13.09 31.41
CA GLY A 297 2.51 -12.01 31.26
C GLY A 297 3.09 -10.89 30.42
N THR A 298 2.21 -10.06 29.88
CA THR A 298 2.61 -8.90 29.05
C THR A 298 1.77 -7.67 29.47
N PRO A 299 2.37 -6.55 29.90
CA PRO A 299 3.83 -6.34 30.09
C PRO A 299 4.47 -7.32 31.08
N LEU A 300 5.83 -7.39 31.05
CA LEU A 300 6.58 -8.29 31.92
C LEU A 300 6.18 -8.09 33.40
N PRO A 301 5.73 -9.16 34.12
CA PRO A 301 5.29 -9.00 35.50
C PRO A 301 6.45 -8.74 36.48
N THR A 302 6.18 -7.93 37.48
CA THR A 302 7.05 -7.78 38.66
C THR A 302 6.67 -8.86 39.67
N ILE A 303 7.67 -9.59 40.19
CA ILE A 303 7.47 -10.69 41.15
C ILE A 303 7.92 -10.24 42.54
N THR A 304 7.07 -10.45 43.56
CA THR A 304 7.38 -10.21 44.96
C THR A 304 7.15 -11.46 45.80
N TRP A 305 7.87 -11.57 46.91
CA TRP A 305 7.79 -12.67 47.85
C TRP A 305 7.33 -12.24 49.23
N ALA A 306 6.48 -13.06 49.84
CA ALA A 306 6.05 -12.86 51.24
C ALA A 306 6.13 -14.20 52.01
N LEU A 307 6.32 -14.13 53.31
CA LEU A 307 6.23 -15.23 54.25
C LEU A 307 5.14 -14.87 55.28
N ASP A 308 4.11 -15.68 55.41
CA ASP A 308 2.94 -15.46 56.27
C ASP A 308 2.38 -14.06 56.14
N ASP A 309 2.26 -13.55 54.89
CA ASP A 309 1.84 -12.23 54.48
C ASP A 309 2.86 -11.09 54.66
N ASP A 310 3.93 -11.29 55.41
CA ASP A 310 5.00 -10.30 55.57
C ASP A 310 5.98 -10.32 54.35
N PRO A 311 6.35 -9.14 53.81
CA PRO A 311 7.31 -9.08 52.69
C PRO A 311 8.65 -9.69 53.07
N VAL A 312 9.18 -10.61 52.27
CA VAL A 312 10.52 -11.17 52.46
C VAL A 312 11.56 -10.10 52.10
N VAL A 313 12.34 -9.68 53.12
CA VAL A 313 13.42 -8.72 52.98
C VAL A 313 14.71 -9.45 52.65
N LYS A 314 15.44 -8.97 51.63
CA LYS A 314 16.79 -9.47 51.29
C LYS A 314 17.75 -9.21 52.45
N ASN A 315 18.42 -10.26 52.89
CA ASN A 315 19.43 -10.22 53.94
C ASN A 315 20.54 -11.26 53.68
N GLY A 316 21.42 -11.50 54.60
CA GLY A 316 22.50 -12.50 54.45
C GLY A 316 21.99 -13.93 54.24
N ASN A 317 20.80 -14.26 54.76
CA ASN A 317 20.17 -15.59 54.65
C ASN A 317 19.15 -15.72 53.54
N HIS A 318 18.41 -14.64 53.22
CA HIS A 318 17.38 -14.59 52.16
C HIS A 318 17.88 -13.83 50.96
N ARG A 319 18.06 -14.52 49.83
CA ARG A 319 18.50 -13.96 48.55
C ARG A 319 17.42 -14.09 47.51
N ILE A 320 16.99 -12.97 46.97
CA ILE A 320 15.99 -12.92 45.89
C ILE A 320 16.68 -12.48 44.61
N SER A 321 16.54 -13.28 43.56
CA SER A 321 16.99 -12.97 42.18
C SER A 321 15.83 -13.08 41.24
N GLN A 322 15.81 -12.22 40.21
CA GLN A 322 14.83 -12.26 39.12
C GLN A 322 15.58 -12.21 37.78
N ILE A 323 15.19 -13.08 36.88
CA ILE A 323 15.79 -13.23 35.54
C ILE A 323 14.65 -13.14 34.52
N THR A 324 14.85 -12.36 33.48
CA THR A 324 13.97 -12.37 32.29
C THR A 324 14.47 -13.44 31.35
N ILE A 325 13.63 -14.47 31.06
CA ILE A 325 13.98 -15.59 30.18
C ILE A 325 13.71 -15.22 28.72
N SER A 326 12.58 -14.55 28.47
CA SER A 326 12.14 -14.10 27.17
C SER A 326 11.17 -12.93 27.32
N GLU A 327 10.77 -12.32 26.21
CA GLU A 327 9.72 -11.31 26.22
C GLU A 327 8.44 -11.85 26.92
N GLY A 328 8.03 -11.17 27.99
CA GLY A 328 6.86 -11.56 28.77
C GLY A 328 7.05 -12.75 29.73
N ASN A 329 8.26 -13.29 29.92
CA ASN A 329 8.50 -14.42 30.84
C ASN A 329 9.60 -14.07 31.86
N ALA A 330 9.25 -14.08 33.13
CA ALA A 330 10.11 -13.79 34.26
C ALA A 330 10.20 -14.98 35.21
N LEU A 331 11.40 -15.22 35.71
CA LEU A 331 11.71 -16.26 36.69
C LEU A 331 12.31 -15.60 37.92
N SER A 332 11.73 -15.85 39.10
CA SER A 332 12.27 -15.39 40.38
C SER A 332 12.62 -16.56 41.28
N TYR A 333 13.75 -16.45 41.91
CA TYR A 333 14.20 -17.37 42.95
C TYR A 333 14.27 -16.68 44.30
N LEU A 334 13.72 -17.31 45.34
CA LEU A 334 14.02 -17.02 46.72
C LEU A 334 14.87 -18.14 47.29
N ASN A 335 16.11 -17.82 47.61
CA ASN A 335 17.08 -18.78 48.18
C ASN A 335 17.29 -18.45 49.65
N ILE A 336 17.09 -19.45 50.50
CA ILE A 336 17.38 -19.43 51.95
C ILE A 336 18.60 -20.30 52.17
N THR A 337 19.70 -19.71 52.62
CA THR A 337 20.97 -20.41 52.70
C THR A 337 21.14 -21.27 53.92
N ASN A 338 20.48 -20.92 55.01
CA ASN A 338 20.52 -21.62 56.30
C ASN A 338 19.14 -21.53 56.93
N THR A 339 18.28 -22.52 56.69
CA THR A 339 16.89 -22.51 57.13
C THR A 339 16.79 -22.65 58.67
N GLN A 340 16.03 -21.76 59.29
CA GLN A 340 15.74 -21.74 60.73
C GLN A 340 14.27 -22.04 60.97
N VAL A 341 13.88 -22.45 62.17
CA VAL A 341 12.49 -22.73 62.53
C VAL A 341 11.55 -21.57 62.20
N ARG A 342 12.02 -20.33 62.41
CA ARG A 342 11.27 -19.09 62.06
C ARG A 342 11.08 -18.87 60.53
N ASP A 343 11.79 -19.62 59.68
CA ASP A 343 11.64 -19.54 58.22
C ASP A 343 10.58 -20.53 57.72
N GLY A 344 9.96 -21.32 58.64
CA GLY A 344 8.79 -22.14 58.36
C GLY A 344 7.53 -21.28 58.29
N GLY A 345 6.67 -21.54 57.31
CA GLY A 345 5.45 -20.78 57.08
C GLY A 345 4.92 -20.91 55.65
N VAL A 346 3.96 -20.06 55.30
CA VAL A 346 3.39 -20.02 53.94
C VAL A 346 4.13 -18.98 53.12
N TYR A 347 4.89 -19.45 52.17
CA TYR A 347 5.55 -18.58 51.16
C TYR A 347 4.60 -18.28 50.06
N ARG A 348 4.52 -16.97 49.68
CA ARG A 348 3.68 -16.46 48.63
C ARG A 348 4.55 -15.76 47.59
N CYS A 349 4.34 -16.13 46.33
CA CYS A 349 4.86 -15.45 45.16
C CYS A 349 3.70 -14.66 44.54
N THR A 350 3.81 -13.32 44.44
CA THR A 350 2.83 -12.47 43.77
C THR A 350 3.43 -11.85 42.54
N ALA A 351 2.75 -12.01 41.40
CA ALA A 351 3.12 -11.43 40.13
C ALA A 351 2.11 -10.37 39.70
N ASN A 352 2.59 -9.17 39.38
CA ASN A 352 1.78 -8.00 39.06
C ASN A 352 2.27 -7.34 37.76
N ASN A 353 1.34 -6.99 36.87
CA ASN A 353 1.56 -6.07 35.75
C ASN A 353 0.33 -5.16 35.57
N SER A 354 0.33 -4.28 34.53
CA SER A 354 -0.79 -3.37 34.25
C SER A 354 -2.08 -4.09 33.84
N ALA A 355 -2.03 -5.37 33.48
CA ALA A 355 -3.20 -6.16 33.10
C ALA A 355 -3.83 -6.92 34.28
N GLY A 356 -3.12 -7.10 35.42
CA GLY A 356 -3.64 -7.78 36.58
C GLY A 356 -2.58 -8.34 37.52
N VAL A 357 -3.08 -9.03 38.56
CA VAL A 357 -2.28 -9.64 39.62
C VAL A 357 -2.65 -11.12 39.77
N ILE A 358 -1.65 -11.97 39.95
CA ILE A 358 -1.84 -13.38 40.31
C ILE A 358 -0.91 -13.73 41.46
N LEU A 359 -1.32 -14.65 42.33
CA LEU A 359 -0.51 -15.14 43.44
C LEU A 359 -0.48 -16.67 43.41
N TYR A 360 0.59 -17.21 43.97
CA TYR A 360 0.77 -18.63 44.24
C TYR A 360 1.41 -18.81 45.63
N GLN A 361 0.99 -19.81 46.40
CA GLN A 361 1.53 -20.05 47.73
C GLN A 361 1.73 -21.53 48.00
N ALA A 362 2.72 -21.86 48.81
CA ALA A 362 2.98 -23.18 49.33
C ALA A 362 3.66 -23.10 50.70
N ARG A 363 3.53 -24.14 51.48
CA ARG A 363 4.04 -24.20 52.83
C ARG A 363 5.41 -24.86 52.93
N ILE A 364 6.31 -24.24 53.67
CA ILE A 364 7.59 -24.80 54.04
C ILE A 364 7.54 -25.15 55.56
N ASN A 365 7.58 -26.41 55.88
CA ASN A 365 7.63 -26.88 57.26
C ASN A 365 9.08 -27.18 57.65
N VAL A 366 9.57 -26.49 58.67
CA VAL A 366 10.89 -26.74 59.25
C VAL A 366 10.71 -27.69 60.46
N GLN A 367 11.14 -28.93 60.31
CA GLN A 367 11.07 -29.91 61.34
C GLN A 367 12.16 -29.65 62.36
N GLN A 368 11.76 -29.48 63.65
CA GLN A 368 12.74 -29.47 64.73
C GLN A 368 13.23 -30.90 64.93
N ALA A 369 14.54 -31.15 64.72
CA ALA A 369 15.10 -32.44 65.09
C ALA A 369 14.85 -32.67 66.59
N PHE A 370 13.99 -33.62 66.91
CA PHE A 370 13.93 -34.11 68.28
C PHE A 370 15.26 -34.81 68.54
N GLY A 371 16.10 -34.20 69.38
CA GLY A 371 17.33 -34.84 69.88
C GLY A 371 16.98 -36.15 70.61
N GLN A 372 17.64 -37.20 70.18
CA GLN A 372 17.74 -38.45 70.99
C GLN A 372 18.64 -38.21 72.17
#